data_2a82fd6bbd346fd668da7fe5c05e43e2
#
_entry.id   2a82fd6bbd346fd668da7fe5c05e43e2
#
_cell.length_a   1.000
_cell.length_b   1.000
_cell.length_c   1.000
_cell.angle_alpha   90.00
_cell.angle_beta   90.00
_cell.angle_gamma   90.00
#
_symmetry.space_group_name_H-M   'P 1'
#
loop_
_entity.id
_entity.type
_entity.pdbx_description
1 polymer ?
#
loop_
_entity_poly.entity_id
_entity_poly.type
_entity_poly.pdbx_seq_one_letter_code
_entity_poly.pdbx_strand_id
1 'polypeptide(L)'
;MDKLVIASMGRGAGKTSLIIGMGRVLGKPFGYLKPFGDRMVYREKKVWDYDADLVMNIFGMKGNPEEMTIGFEHAKLTYMYDEEGRKRKLRDMVSQAGKDLIFVEGREYLRYGLSIGLDFISVTKHIDGKLLIVIDGNEDILMDDAVFVKNYVDMTGVSFKGVVFNKVQNVDDFKAVYLKKIEAMGLRVLGIVPYEKELTYLTVNTLAKRLFAKIITGENNLNRIVKNILVGAMSINALFQTHLFQKEDKLVITSGDRADMILAAIESNAVCLVITNNILPSSNIIAKAYEHNIPMLMVPHDTYQAVTKINGIEPLLTKEDTAKIDLLEGLIRTHVNLREIVSA
;
A
#
# COMPACT_ATOMS: atom_id res chain seq x y z
N MET A 1 5.80 -16.42 23.08
CA MET A 1 5.58 -15.15 22.33
C MET A 1 6.42 -15.21 21.07
N ASP A 2 5.77 -15.44 19.92
CA ASP A 2 6.42 -15.47 18.62
C ASP A 2 6.52 -14.06 18.05
N LYS A 3 7.69 -13.68 17.56
CA LYS A 3 7.97 -12.35 17.00
C LYS A 3 8.36 -12.55 15.54
N LEU A 4 7.51 -12.11 14.63
CA LEU A 4 7.74 -12.21 13.19
C LEU A 4 8.06 -10.83 12.62
N VAL A 5 9.30 -10.65 12.22
CA VAL A 5 9.76 -9.44 11.53
C VAL A 5 9.49 -9.60 10.05
N ILE A 6 8.74 -8.66 9.47
CA ILE A 6 8.35 -8.68 8.06
C ILE A 6 9.11 -7.59 7.33
N ALA A 7 10.03 -8.03 6.50
CA ALA A 7 10.91 -7.21 5.68
C ALA A 7 10.49 -7.19 4.21
N SER A 8 11.06 -6.29 3.41
CA SER A 8 10.95 -6.34 1.95
C SER A 8 12.19 -5.81 1.26
N MET A 9 12.37 -6.22 0.01
CA MET A 9 13.45 -5.73 -0.84
C MET A 9 13.20 -4.32 -1.32
N GLY A 10 11.94 -3.96 -1.57
CA GLY A 10 11.52 -2.69 -2.15
C GLY A 10 10.43 -1.96 -1.35
N ARG A 11 10.28 -0.68 -1.69
CA ARG A 11 9.14 0.13 -1.23
C ARG A 11 7.86 -0.39 -1.88
N GLY A 12 6.78 -0.39 -1.10
CA GLY A 12 5.47 -0.78 -1.64
C GLY A 12 5.32 -2.28 -1.90
N ALA A 13 6.26 -3.15 -1.49
CA ALA A 13 6.21 -4.60 -1.71
C ALA A 13 4.99 -5.31 -1.11
N GLY A 14 4.18 -4.61 -0.30
CA GLY A 14 2.93 -5.13 0.25
C GLY A 14 3.05 -5.75 1.64
N LYS A 15 4.06 -5.39 2.44
CA LYS A 15 4.21 -5.86 3.83
C LYS A 15 2.96 -5.66 4.66
N THR A 16 2.45 -4.42 4.72
CA THR A 16 1.25 -4.07 5.47
C THR A 16 0.03 -4.86 5.00
N SER A 17 -0.16 -4.98 3.67
CA SER A 17 -1.24 -5.78 3.08
C SER A 17 -1.13 -7.27 3.44
N LEU A 18 0.09 -7.82 3.44
CA LEU A 18 0.36 -9.20 3.87
C LEU A 18 0.00 -9.38 5.35
N ILE A 19 0.39 -8.44 6.23
CA ILE A 19 0.06 -8.47 7.66
C ILE A 19 -1.46 -8.42 7.87
N ILE A 20 -2.16 -7.53 7.17
CA ILE A 20 -3.62 -7.41 7.25
C ILE A 20 -4.27 -8.72 6.81
N GLY A 21 -3.90 -9.26 5.65
CA GLY A 21 -4.42 -10.54 5.17
C GLY A 21 -4.13 -11.71 6.12
N MET A 22 -2.90 -11.81 6.65
CA MET A 22 -2.55 -12.83 7.65
C MET A 22 -3.37 -12.67 8.93
N GLY A 23 -3.52 -11.45 9.43
CA GLY A 23 -4.31 -11.17 10.63
C GLY A 23 -5.78 -11.58 10.47
N ARG A 24 -6.38 -11.32 9.31
CA ARG A 24 -7.75 -11.74 8.95
C ARG A 24 -7.89 -13.24 8.91
N VAL A 25 -6.95 -13.94 8.27
CA VAL A 25 -6.96 -15.42 8.20
C VAL A 25 -6.73 -16.07 9.56
N LEU A 26 -5.89 -15.48 10.42
CA LEU A 26 -5.64 -15.98 11.77
C LEU A 26 -6.87 -15.93 12.66
N GLY A 27 -7.72 -14.90 12.53
CA GLY A 27 -8.94 -14.74 13.30
C GLY A 27 -8.74 -14.64 14.81
N LYS A 28 -7.50 -14.40 15.28
CA LYS A 28 -7.14 -14.27 16.70
C LYS A 28 -6.31 -13.03 16.95
N PRO A 29 -6.32 -12.49 18.19
CA PRO A 29 -5.55 -11.30 18.53
C PRO A 29 -4.06 -11.51 18.32
N PHE A 30 -3.39 -10.48 17.79
CA PHE A 30 -1.94 -10.38 17.64
C PHE A 30 -1.46 -8.98 18.01
N GLY A 31 -0.17 -8.82 18.23
CA GLY A 31 0.49 -7.53 18.38
C GLY A 31 1.03 -7.02 17.06
N TYR A 32 1.08 -5.70 16.91
CA TYR A 32 1.69 -5.06 15.74
C TYR A 32 2.63 -3.95 16.18
N LEU A 33 3.80 -3.87 15.55
CA LEU A 33 4.78 -2.81 15.76
C LEU A 33 5.38 -2.40 14.41
N LYS A 34 5.66 -1.12 14.25
CA LYS A 34 6.47 -0.56 13.16
C LYS A 34 7.53 0.35 13.74
N PRO A 35 8.63 -0.22 14.28
CA PRO A 35 9.59 0.52 15.12
C PRO A 35 10.19 1.74 14.42
N PHE A 36 10.45 1.64 13.11
CA PHE A 36 10.96 2.74 12.32
C PHE A 36 9.92 3.12 11.24
N GLY A 37 9.14 4.15 11.53
CA GLY A 37 8.06 4.62 10.66
C GLY A 37 8.53 5.28 9.38
N ASP A 38 7.72 5.22 8.33
CA ASP A 38 8.00 5.80 7.01
C ASP A 38 6.89 6.72 6.47
N ARG A 39 5.65 6.54 6.91
CA ARG A 39 4.50 7.33 6.47
C ARG A 39 3.93 8.15 7.61
N MET A 40 4.62 9.26 7.90
CA MET A 40 4.25 10.15 9.01
C MET A 40 2.88 10.80 8.79
N VAL A 41 1.98 10.63 9.76
CA VAL A 41 0.72 11.36 9.88
C VAL A 41 0.83 12.29 11.08
N TYR A 42 0.51 13.56 10.85
CA TYR A 42 0.47 14.59 11.89
C TYR A 42 -0.96 15.09 12.08
N ARG A 43 -1.51 14.89 13.26
CA ARG A 43 -2.85 15.37 13.63
C ARG A 43 -2.92 15.67 15.12
N GLU A 44 -3.56 16.78 15.51
CA GLU A 44 -3.81 17.16 16.92
C GLU A 44 -2.52 17.19 17.77
N LYS A 45 -1.43 17.70 17.21
CA LYS A 45 -0.09 17.76 17.85
C LYS A 45 0.55 16.38 18.11
N LYS A 46 0.03 15.32 17.55
CA LYS A 46 0.54 13.95 17.65
C LYS A 46 1.06 13.48 16.30
N VAL A 47 2.05 12.59 16.34
CA VAL A 47 2.69 12.02 15.16
C VAL A 47 2.67 10.51 15.26
N TRP A 48 2.15 9.84 14.24
CA TRP A 48 2.17 8.38 14.15
C TRP A 48 2.44 7.90 12.72
N ASP A 49 2.67 6.62 12.58
CA ASP A 49 2.82 5.99 11.26
C ASP A 49 1.45 5.59 10.70
N TYR A 50 1.24 5.86 9.40
CA TYR A 50 -0.01 5.56 8.70
C TYR A 50 -0.37 4.07 8.76
N ASP A 51 0.61 3.18 8.55
CA ASP A 51 0.35 1.74 8.53
C ASP A 51 0.03 1.23 9.95
N ALA A 52 0.64 1.81 10.98
CA ALA A 52 0.30 1.50 12.37
C ALA A 52 -1.14 1.89 12.70
N ASP A 53 -1.57 3.09 12.33
CA ASP A 53 -2.95 3.53 12.51
C ASP A 53 -3.92 2.65 11.71
N LEU A 54 -3.59 2.32 10.46
CA LEU A 54 -4.40 1.45 9.61
C LEU A 54 -4.62 0.07 10.24
N VAL A 55 -3.55 -0.61 10.63
CA VAL A 55 -3.63 -1.96 11.22
C VAL A 55 -4.41 -1.92 12.53
N MET A 56 -4.14 -0.94 13.40
CA MET A 56 -4.87 -0.78 14.66
C MET A 56 -6.38 -0.58 14.43
N ASN A 57 -6.75 0.26 13.46
CA ASN A 57 -8.16 0.52 13.14
C ASN A 57 -8.86 -0.72 12.56
N ILE A 58 -8.23 -1.46 11.63
CA ILE A 58 -8.83 -2.66 11.00
C ILE A 58 -9.10 -3.74 12.05
N PHE A 59 -8.18 -3.94 13.01
CA PHE A 59 -8.28 -5.00 14.02
C PHE A 59 -8.84 -4.54 15.38
N GLY A 60 -9.26 -3.28 15.49
CA GLY A 60 -9.80 -2.74 16.76
C GLY A 60 -8.81 -2.83 17.92
N MET A 61 -7.52 -2.64 17.66
CA MET A 61 -6.48 -2.73 18.69
C MET A 61 -6.58 -1.55 19.65
N LYS A 62 -6.43 -1.82 20.93
CA LYS A 62 -6.41 -0.77 21.98
C LYS A 62 -5.03 -0.12 22.07
N GLY A 63 -4.97 1.15 22.44
CA GLY A 63 -3.73 1.94 22.59
C GLY A 63 -3.64 3.08 21.60
N ASN A 64 -2.46 3.69 21.50
CA ASN A 64 -2.18 4.80 20.58
C ASN A 64 -1.25 4.34 19.47
N PRO A 65 -1.48 4.71 18.20
CA PRO A 65 -0.57 4.37 17.10
C PRO A 65 0.83 4.96 17.28
N GLU A 66 1.00 6.03 18.08
CA GLU A 66 2.31 6.57 18.45
C GLU A 66 3.20 5.55 19.18
N GLU A 67 2.60 4.66 19.97
CA GLU A 67 3.31 3.65 20.76
C GLU A 67 3.87 2.51 19.90
N MET A 68 3.43 2.41 18.64
CA MET A 68 3.87 1.39 17.69
C MET A 68 5.18 1.76 16.97
N THR A 69 5.69 2.99 17.17
CA THR A 69 6.85 3.53 16.44
C THR A 69 7.83 4.21 17.41
N ILE A 70 9.13 3.96 17.24
CA ILE A 70 10.18 4.66 17.99
C ILE A 70 10.42 6.05 17.40
N GLY A 71 10.39 6.16 16.07
CA GLY A 71 10.57 7.42 15.36
C GLY A 71 10.65 7.24 13.85
N PHE A 72 10.96 8.35 13.14
CA PHE A 72 10.87 8.45 11.69
C PHE A 72 12.19 8.85 11.02
N GLU A 73 13.11 9.47 11.74
CA GLU A 73 14.31 10.10 11.20
C GLU A 73 15.57 9.62 11.92
N HIS A 74 16.61 9.23 11.15
CA HIS A 74 17.89 8.77 11.68
C HIS A 74 18.52 9.78 12.65
N ALA A 75 18.64 11.05 12.23
CA ALA A 75 19.28 12.10 13.02
C ALA A 75 18.58 12.29 14.36
N LYS A 76 17.25 12.35 14.37
CA LYS A 76 16.47 12.51 15.59
C LYS A 76 16.62 11.33 16.53
N LEU A 77 16.59 10.10 16.00
CA LEU A 77 16.74 8.88 16.78
C LEU A 77 18.15 8.75 17.37
N THR A 78 19.18 9.13 16.60
CA THR A 78 20.58 9.15 17.10
C THR A 78 20.77 10.19 18.19
N TYR A 79 20.08 11.34 18.11
CA TYR A 79 20.14 12.38 19.14
C TYR A 79 19.38 11.97 20.42
N MET A 80 18.21 11.31 20.27
CA MET A 80 17.35 10.96 21.43
C MET A 80 17.81 9.72 22.19
N TYR A 81 18.44 8.78 21.51
CA TYR A 81 18.80 7.47 22.05
C TYR A 81 20.17 7.05 21.57
N ASP A 82 21.02 6.56 22.49
CA ASP A 82 22.17 5.75 22.13
C ASP A 82 21.75 4.36 21.61
N GLU A 83 22.68 3.55 21.21
CA GLU A 83 22.40 2.22 20.65
C GLU A 83 21.63 1.32 21.63
N GLU A 84 22.09 1.27 22.89
CA GLU A 84 21.42 0.44 23.91
C GLU A 84 20.05 1.00 24.30
N GLY A 85 19.88 2.31 24.28
CA GLY A 85 18.57 2.95 24.49
C GLY A 85 17.55 2.57 23.42
N ARG A 86 17.96 2.51 22.14
CA ARG A 86 17.08 2.05 21.04
C ARG A 86 16.73 0.58 21.17
N LYS A 87 17.73 -0.28 21.50
CA LYS A 87 17.47 -1.71 21.76
C LYS A 87 16.52 -1.94 22.93
N ARG A 88 16.72 -1.21 24.02
CA ARG A 88 15.82 -1.27 25.20
C ARG A 88 14.41 -0.84 24.82
N LYS A 89 14.26 0.30 24.15
CA LYS A 89 12.95 0.81 23.72
C LYS A 89 12.21 -0.22 22.86
N LEU A 90 12.92 -0.86 21.91
CA LEU A 90 12.34 -1.90 21.04
C LEU A 90 11.86 -3.12 21.86
N ARG A 91 12.67 -3.59 22.83
CA ARG A 91 12.28 -4.71 23.72
C ARG A 91 11.08 -4.36 24.58
N ASP A 92 11.04 -3.14 25.12
CA ASP A 92 9.93 -2.65 25.94
C ASP A 92 8.64 -2.63 25.13
N MET A 93 8.68 -2.14 23.88
CA MET A 93 7.50 -2.15 22.97
C MET A 93 7.01 -3.57 22.70
N VAL A 94 7.92 -4.52 22.44
CA VAL A 94 7.57 -5.93 22.24
C VAL A 94 6.93 -6.52 23.50
N SER A 95 7.48 -6.22 24.68
CA SER A 95 6.95 -6.69 25.97
C SER A 95 5.55 -6.12 26.22
N GLN A 96 5.35 -4.82 25.97
CA GLN A 96 4.07 -4.14 26.18
C GLN A 96 2.98 -4.61 25.22
N ALA A 97 3.33 -5.07 24.02
CA ALA A 97 2.37 -5.63 23.08
C ALA A 97 1.62 -6.86 23.65
N GLY A 98 2.24 -7.63 24.55
CA GLY A 98 1.60 -8.64 25.40
C GLY A 98 0.76 -9.70 24.67
N LYS A 99 1.14 -10.09 23.46
CA LYS A 99 0.43 -11.07 22.61
C LYS A 99 1.31 -12.27 22.30
N ASP A 100 0.68 -13.44 22.08
CA ASP A 100 1.41 -14.66 21.73
C ASP A 100 2.13 -14.56 20.39
N LEU A 101 1.59 -13.77 19.46
CA LEU A 101 2.19 -13.47 18.18
C LEU A 101 2.29 -11.93 18.01
N ILE A 102 3.46 -11.46 17.56
CA ILE A 102 3.68 -10.05 17.24
C ILE A 102 4.25 -9.95 15.83
N PHE A 103 3.58 -9.18 14.98
CA PHE A 103 4.11 -8.75 13.69
C PHE A 103 4.92 -7.46 13.88
N VAL A 104 6.15 -7.47 13.44
CA VAL A 104 7.04 -6.30 13.45
C VAL A 104 7.31 -5.91 12.01
N GLU A 105 6.68 -4.84 11.55
CA GLU A 105 6.84 -4.36 10.19
C GLU A 105 8.06 -3.44 10.08
N GLY A 106 8.91 -3.76 9.15
CA GLY A 106 10.03 -2.91 8.87
C GLY A 106 9.73 -1.84 7.81
N ARG A 107 10.66 -0.91 7.67
CA ARG A 107 10.57 0.21 6.75
C ARG A 107 10.71 -0.22 5.28
N GLU A 108 11.02 0.69 4.37
CA GLU A 108 10.94 0.53 2.91
C GLU A 108 11.85 -0.55 2.34
N TYR A 109 13.12 -0.56 2.74
CA TYR A 109 14.17 -1.40 2.16
C TYR A 109 14.90 -2.21 3.23
N LEU A 110 15.39 -3.37 2.85
CA LEU A 110 16.08 -4.31 3.74
C LEU A 110 17.20 -3.65 4.59
N ARG A 111 17.95 -2.74 4.00
CA ARG A 111 19.08 -2.03 4.65
C ARG A 111 18.69 -0.74 5.39
N TYR A 112 17.44 -0.29 5.29
CA TYR A 112 17.06 1.00 5.87
C TYR A 112 17.07 0.94 7.40
N GLY A 113 17.80 1.85 8.03
CA GLY A 113 18.00 1.87 9.48
C GLY A 113 19.28 1.16 9.96
N LEU A 114 20.11 0.64 9.05
CA LEU A 114 21.34 -0.10 9.41
C LEU A 114 22.28 0.73 10.31
N SER A 115 22.47 2.01 9.99
CA SER A 115 23.36 2.90 10.78
C SER A 115 22.88 3.21 12.19
N ILE A 116 21.62 2.89 12.51
CA ILE A 116 21.00 3.11 13.82
C ILE A 116 20.49 1.82 14.48
N GLY A 117 20.78 0.65 13.89
CA GLY A 117 20.38 -0.64 14.42
C GLY A 117 18.86 -0.90 14.41
N LEU A 118 18.13 -0.25 13.49
CA LEU A 118 16.69 -0.43 13.26
C LEU A 118 16.38 -0.98 11.87
N ASP A 119 17.37 -1.52 11.15
CA ASP A 119 17.16 -2.38 9.99
C ASP A 119 16.60 -3.75 10.41
N PHE A 120 16.10 -4.49 9.44
CA PHE A 120 15.43 -5.77 9.70
C PHE A 120 16.29 -6.81 10.41
N ILE A 121 17.57 -6.91 10.05
CA ILE A 121 18.46 -7.87 10.66
C ILE A 121 18.71 -7.49 12.12
N SER A 122 19.03 -6.22 12.37
CA SER A 122 19.24 -5.69 13.71
C SER A 122 17.99 -5.85 14.57
N VAL A 123 16.83 -5.48 14.06
CA VAL A 123 15.55 -5.64 14.76
C VAL A 123 15.30 -7.12 15.09
N THR A 124 15.45 -8.02 14.10
CA THR A 124 15.24 -9.46 14.30
C THR A 124 16.14 -10.01 15.42
N LYS A 125 17.42 -9.63 15.42
CA LYS A 125 18.37 -10.02 16.48
C LYS A 125 18.02 -9.43 17.85
N HIS A 126 17.68 -8.14 17.90
CA HIS A 126 17.42 -7.43 19.16
C HIS A 126 16.20 -7.96 19.91
N ILE A 127 15.20 -8.47 19.18
CA ILE A 127 13.98 -9.03 19.78
C ILE A 127 13.98 -10.55 19.83
N ASP A 128 15.04 -11.22 19.37
CA ASP A 128 15.07 -12.68 19.21
C ASP A 128 13.83 -13.15 18.42
N GLY A 129 13.66 -12.57 17.24
CA GLY A 129 12.54 -12.80 16.33
C GLY A 129 12.90 -13.72 15.17
N LYS A 130 11.92 -13.98 14.32
CA LYS A 130 12.06 -14.71 13.05
C LYS A 130 11.81 -13.76 11.89
N LEU A 131 12.61 -13.86 10.83
CA LEU A 131 12.52 -12.97 9.67
C LEU A 131 11.74 -13.63 8.54
N LEU A 132 10.76 -12.90 8.01
CA LEU A 132 10.04 -13.19 6.76
C LEU A 132 10.33 -12.06 5.78
N ILE A 133 10.72 -12.38 4.54
CA ILE A 133 10.98 -11.36 3.53
C ILE A 133 9.94 -11.42 2.41
N VAL A 134 9.39 -10.26 2.07
CA VAL A 134 8.48 -10.07 0.94
C VAL A 134 9.28 -9.57 -0.25
N ILE A 135 9.19 -10.27 -1.37
CA ILE A 135 9.85 -9.93 -2.63
C ILE A 135 8.78 -9.60 -3.65
N ASP A 136 8.88 -8.45 -4.33
CA ASP A 136 7.98 -8.05 -5.41
C ASP A 136 8.78 -7.46 -6.57
N GLY A 137 8.21 -7.47 -7.76
CA GLY A 137 8.84 -6.95 -8.97
C GLY A 137 8.47 -7.75 -10.21
N ASN A 138 9.17 -7.50 -11.32
CA ASN A 138 9.09 -8.36 -12.48
C ASN A 138 9.90 -9.65 -12.26
N GLU A 139 9.77 -10.64 -13.13
CA GLU A 139 10.34 -11.98 -12.95
C GLU A 139 11.85 -11.98 -12.77
N ASP A 140 12.59 -11.13 -13.54
CA ASP A 140 14.05 -11.03 -13.45
C ASP A 140 14.46 -10.51 -12.08
N ILE A 141 13.80 -9.44 -11.60
CA ILE A 141 14.06 -8.86 -10.28
C ILE A 141 13.71 -9.85 -9.17
N LEU A 142 12.60 -10.60 -9.30
CA LEU A 142 12.23 -11.60 -8.31
C LEU A 142 13.32 -12.64 -8.10
N MET A 143 14.00 -13.06 -9.18
CA MET A 143 15.10 -14.01 -9.12
C MET A 143 16.37 -13.40 -8.53
N ASP A 144 16.76 -12.22 -8.96
CA ASP A 144 17.95 -11.53 -8.44
C ASP A 144 17.80 -11.23 -6.95
N ASP A 145 16.63 -10.77 -6.53
CA ASP A 145 16.31 -10.54 -5.13
C ASP A 145 16.29 -11.84 -4.31
N ALA A 146 15.81 -12.95 -4.87
CA ALA A 146 15.84 -14.25 -4.21
C ALA A 146 17.29 -14.70 -3.94
N VAL A 147 18.18 -14.58 -4.92
CA VAL A 147 19.59 -14.90 -4.79
C VAL A 147 20.27 -13.97 -3.76
N PHE A 148 19.99 -12.68 -3.83
CA PHE A 148 20.52 -11.70 -2.89
C PHE A 148 20.06 -12.00 -1.45
N VAL A 149 18.77 -12.25 -1.25
CA VAL A 149 18.19 -12.58 0.07
C VAL A 149 18.85 -13.82 0.65
N LYS A 150 19.00 -14.87 -0.15
CA LYS A 150 19.66 -16.12 0.31
C LYS A 150 21.06 -15.85 0.81
N ASN A 151 21.89 -15.18 0.00
CA ASN A 151 23.26 -14.88 0.36
C ASN A 151 23.35 -13.96 1.58
N TYR A 152 22.50 -12.94 1.66
CA TYR A 152 22.51 -11.97 2.75
C TYR A 152 22.06 -12.59 4.08
N VAL A 153 21.01 -13.40 4.06
CA VAL A 153 20.52 -14.10 5.26
C VAL A 153 21.54 -15.09 5.79
N ASP A 154 22.16 -15.87 4.91
CA ASP A 154 23.22 -16.82 5.28
C ASP A 154 24.42 -16.13 5.98
N MET A 155 24.79 -14.95 5.46
CA MET A 155 25.86 -14.14 6.08
C MET A 155 25.52 -13.59 7.46
N THR A 156 24.25 -13.31 7.72
CA THR A 156 23.83 -12.66 8.97
C THR A 156 23.51 -13.62 10.10
N GLY A 157 23.18 -14.87 9.77
CA GLY A 157 22.86 -15.92 10.74
C GLY A 157 21.58 -15.65 11.55
N VAL A 158 20.64 -14.84 11.03
CA VAL A 158 19.34 -14.61 11.70
C VAL A 158 18.42 -15.82 11.56
N SER A 159 17.48 -15.97 12.49
CA SER A 159 16.41 -16.95 12.36
C SER A 159 15.50 -16.57 11.19
N PHE A 160 15.56 -17.32 10.10
CA PHE A 160 14.88 -17.01 8.85
C PHE A 160 13.74 -18.01 8.58
N LYS A 161 12.54 -17.48 8.38
CA LYS A 161 11.36 -18.29 8.04
C LYS A 161 11.31 -18.66 6.56
N GLY A 162 11.59 -17.70 5.69
CA GLY A 162 11.49 -17.85 4.25
C GLY A 162 11.04 -16.57 3.55
N VAL A 163 10.59 -16.73 2.31
CA VAL A 163 10.12 -15.63 1.48
C VAL A 163 8.66 -15.79 1.07
N VAL A 164 8.01 -14.66 0.83
CA VAL A 164 6.73 -14.57 0.11
C VAL A 164 6.97 -13.72 -1.13
N PHE A 165 6.76 -14.29 -2.31
CA PHE A 165 6.71 -13.55 -3.56
C PHE A 165 5.34 -12.90 -3.68
N ASN A 166 5.28 -11.60 -3.85
CA ASN A 166 4.04 -10.83 -3.91
C ASN A 166 3.90 -10.11 -5.24
N LYS A 167 2.66 -9.88 -5.66
CA LYS A 167 2.31 -9.21 -6.93
C LYS A 167 2.86 -9.91 -8.18
N VAL A 168 2.95 -11.23 -8.14
CA VAL A 168 3.42 -12.03 -9.28
C VAL A 168 2.39 -11.97 -10.41
N GLN A 169 2.80 -11.53 -11.61
CA GLN A 169 1.88 -11.32 -12.74
C GLN A 169 1.30 -12.63 -13.28
N ASN A 170 2.12 -13.66 -13.40
CA ASN A 170 1.70 -15.00 -13.82
C ASN A 170 2.28 -16.04 -12.86
N VAL A 171 1.45 -16.49 -11.92
CA VAL A 171 1.88 -17.41 -10.86
C VAL A 171 2.26 -18.78 -11.41
N ASP A 172 1.56 -19.25 -12.44
CA ASP A 172 1.81 -20.59 -13.01
C ASP A 172 3.13 -20.62 -13.79
N ASP A 173 3.40 -19.61 -14.61
CA ASP A 173 4.68 -19.47 -15.31
C ASP A 173 5.83 -19.29 -14.30
N PHE A 174 5.65 -18.44 -13.29
CA PHE A 174 6.65 -18.26 -12.25
C PHE A 174 6.99 -19.56 -11.54
N LYS A 175 6.00 -20.35 -11.17
CA LYS A 175 6.21 -21.68 -10.55
C LYS A 175 6.92 -22.63 -11.48
N ALA A 176 6.50 -22.69 -12.75
CA ALA A 176 7.07 -23.62 -13.73
C ALA A 176 8.56 -23.34 -14.00
N VAL A 177 8.93 -22.04 -14.08
CA VAL A 177 10.28 -21.63 -14.49
C VAL A 177 11.23 -21.48 -13.30
N TYR A 178 10.78 -20.88 -12.20
CA TYR A 178 11.67 -20.38 -11.13
C TYR A 178 11.58 -21.15 -9.82
N LEU A 179 10.40 -21.69 -9.44
CA LEU A 179 10.21 -22.24 -8.09
C LEU A 179 11.24 -23.32 -7.74
N LYS A 180 11.45 -24.30 -8.62
CA LYS A 180 12.44 -25.38 -8.40
C LYS A 180 13.87 -24.84 -8.23
N LYS A 181 14.24 -23.80 -8.96
CA LYS A 181 15.56 -23.17 -8.86
C LYS A 181 15.74 -22.46 -7.53
N ILE A 182 14.70 -21.76 -7.08
CA ILE A 182 14.68 -21.03 -5.80
C ILE A 182 14.78 -22.04 -4.64
N GLU A 183 14.02 -23.11 -4.66
CA GLU A 183 14.05 -24.15 -3.64
C GLU A 183 15.39 -24.90 -3.63
N ALA A 184 15.99 -25.17 -4.80
CA ALA A 184 17.29 -25.80 -4.92
C ALA A 184 18.43 -24.94 -4.32
N MET A 185 18.28 -23.61 -4.25
CA MET A 185 19.19 -22.72 -3.54
C MET A 185 19.02 -22.81 -2.01
N GLY A 186 18.05 -23.58 -1.51
CA GLY A 186 17.73 -23.66 -0.09
C GLY A 186 16.92 -22.48 0.44
N LEU A 187 16.25 -21.74 -0.43
CA LEU A 187 15.35 -20.67 -0.04
C LEU A 187 13.93 -21.20 0.11
N ARG A 188 13.36 -21.11 1.32
CA ARG A 188 12.01 -21.57 1.61
C ARG A 188 10.97 -20.60 1.08
N VAL A 189 10.13 -21.04 0.16
CA VAL A 189 9.02 -20.25 -0.40
C VAL A 189 7.75 -20.53 0.39
N LEU A 190 7.24 -19.52 1.10
CA LEU A 190 6.07 -19.60 1.98
C LEU A 190 4.79 -19.08 1.33
N GLY A 191 4.91 -18.47 0.18
CA GLY A 191 3.77 -18.01 -0.61
C GLY A 191 4.17 -17.39 -1.94
N ILE A 192 3.26 -17.49 -2.91
CA ILE A 192 3.35 -16.81 -4.20
C ILE A 192 1.98 -16.18 -4.44
N VAL A 193 1.89 -14.87 -4.17
CA VAL A 193 0.64 -14.10 -4.22
C VAL A 193 0.52 -13.41 -5.58
N PRO A 194 -0.58 -13.61 -6.30
CA PRO A 194 -0.79 -12.97 -7.60
C PRO A 194 -0.92 -11.44 -7.47
N TYR A 195 -0.63 -10.75 -8.57
CA TYR A 195 -0.96 -9.34 -8.72
C TYR A 195 -2.46 -9.17 -8.96
N GLU A 196 -3.12 -8.44 -8.07
CA GLU A 196 -4.54 -8.13 -8.20
C GLU A 196 -4.73 -6.64 -8.46
N LYS A 197 -5.25 -6.33 -9.64
CA LYS A 197 -5.47 -4.95 -10.08
C LYS A 197 -6.46 -4.21 -9.19
N GLU A 198 -7.44 -4.91 -8.64
CA GLU A 198 -8.44 -4.40 -7.72
C GLU A 198 -7.85 -3.74 -6.49
N LEU A 199 -6.72 -4.22 -6.01
CA LEU A 199 -6.00 -3.63 -4.88
C LEU A 199 -5.39 -2.26 -5.21
N THR A 200 -5.22 -1.95 -6.50
CA THR A 200 -4.61 -0.69 -6.96
C THR A 200 -5.63 0.41 -7.27
N TYR A 201 -6.91 0.11 -7.33
CA TYR A 201 -7.92 1.10 -7.64
C TYR A 201 -8.05 2.16 -6.53
N LEU A 202 -8.33 3.40 -6.95
CA LEU A 202 -8.51 4.53 -6.05
C LEU A 202 -9.97 4.93 -5.97
N THR A 203 -10.42 5.40 -4.81
CA THR A 203 -11.71 6.06 -4.69
C THR A 203 -11.61 7.52 -5.12
N VAL A 204 -12.73 8.12 -5.54
CA VAL A 204 -12.80 9.55 -5.84
C VAL A 204 -12.39 10.39 -4.63
N ASN A 205 -12.72 9.97 -3.40
CA ASN A 205 -12.30 10.63 -2.16
C ASN A 205 -10.77 10.65 -2.01
N THR A 206 -10.13 9.52 -2.29
CA THR A 206 -8.66 9.45 -2.26
C THR A 206 -8.05 10.41 -3.28
N LEU A 207 -8.58 10.44 -4.50
CA LEU A 207 -8.15 11.37 -5.54
C LEU A 207 -8.33 12.82 -5.12
N ALA A 208 -9.50 13.19 -4.59
CA ALA A 208 -9.79 14.55 -4.12
C ALA A 208 -8.78 15.00 -3.07
N LYS A 209 -8.50 14.16 -2.08
CA LYS A 209 -7.53 14.45 -1.00
C LYS A 209 -6.10 14.56 -1.53
N ARG A 210 -5.67 13.61 -2.37
CA ARG A 210 -4.28 13.57 -2.88
C ARG A 210 -3.96 14.68 -3.88
N LEU A 211 -4.97 15.12 -4.62
CA LEU A 211 -4.85 16.25 -5.56
C LEU A 211 -5.11 17.61 -4.92
N PHE A 212 -5.52 17.65 -3.64
CA PHE A 212 -6.01 18.86 -2.97
C PHE A 212 -7.11 19.54 -3.79
N ALA A 213 -8.00 18.73 -4.37
CA ALA A 213 -9.02 19.20 -5.27
C ALA A 213 -10.17 19.86 -4.52
N LYS A 214 -10.74 20.93 -5.13
CA LYS A 214 -12.01 21.49 -4.69
C LYS A 214 -13.15 20.65 -5.29
N ILE A 215 -14.01 20.11 -4.44
CA ILE A 215 -15.20 19.37 -4.87
C ILE A 215 -16.26 20.39 -5.30
N ILE A 216 -16.73 20.30 -6.53
CA ILE A 216 -17.72 21.21 -7.11
C ILE A 216 -19.11 20.58 -7.06
N THR A 217 -19.22 19.28 -7.33
CA THR A 217 -20.47 18.50 -7.30
C THR A 217 -20.20 17.07 -6.83
N GLY A 218 -21.25 16.34 -6.45
CA GLY A 218 -21.20 14.90 -6.22
C GLY A 218 -20.57 14.48 -4.90
N GLU A 219 -20.66 15.28 -3.84
CA GLU A 219 -20.09 14.99 -2.51
C GLU A 219 -20.55 13.65 -1.93
N ASN A 220 -21.76 13.20 -2.28
CA ASN A 220 -22.31 11.92 -1.80
C ASN A 220 -21.74 10.69 -2.52
N ASN A 221 -21.01 10.87 -3.61
CA ASN A 221 -20.50 9.80 -4.48
C ASN A 221 -18.96 9.67 -4.46
N LEU A 222 -18.31 10.22 -3.45
CA LEU A 222 -16.85 10.20 -3.34
C LEU A 222 -16.28 8.79 -3.07
N ASN A 223 -17.10 7.84 -2.66
CA ASN A 223 -16.67 6.46 -2.43
C ASN A 223 -16.64 5.60 -3.71
N ARG A 224 -17.08 6.15 -4.86
CA ARG A 224 -17.00 5.43 -6.14
C ARG A 224 -15.55 5.11 -6.49
N ILE A 225 -15.35 3.94 -7.08
CA ILE A 225 -14.02 3.42 -7.45
C ILE A 225 -13.70 3.84 -8.89
N VAL A 226 -12.48 4.33 -9.10
CA VAL A 226 -11.94 4.65 -10.42
C VAL A 226 -11.10 3.47 -10.91
N LYS A 227 -11.53 2.84 -12.02
CA LYS A 227 -10.80 1.72 -12.65
C LYS A 227 -10.06 2.15 -13.92
N ASN A 228 -10.56 3.18 -14.61
CA ASN A 228 -10.02 3.65 -15.87
C ASN A 228 -9.80 5.16 -15.82
N ILE A 229 -8.71 5.63 -16.41
CA ILE A 229 -8.40 7.06 -16.52
C ILE A 229 -8.40 7.42 -18.00
N LEU A 230 -9.16 8.44 -18.35
CA LEU A 230 -9.27 9.00 -19.68
C LEU A 230 -8.84 10.45 -19.69
N VAL A 231 -7.95 10.82 -20.59
CA VAL A 231 -7.54 12.20 -20.80
C VAL A 231 -8.31 12.77 -21.98
N GLY A 232 -9.15 13.79 -21.72
CA GLY A 232 -9.99 14.45 -22.71
C GLY A 232 -9.21 15.43 -23.59
N ALA A 233 -8.10 15.01 -24.17
CA ALA A 233 -7.26 15.86 -25.04
C ALA A 233 -7.67 15.84 -26.51
N MET A 234 -8.38 14.79 -26.95
CA MET A 234 -8.80 14.63 -28.34
C MET A 234 -10.19 15.21 -28.61
N SER A 235 -10.59 15.30 -29.89
CA SER A 235 -11.95 15.67 -30.26
C SER A 235 -12.96 14.59 -29.84
N ILE A 236 -14.22 14.99 -29.61
CA ILE A 236 -15.28 14.05 -29.26
C ILE A 236 -15.48 12.97 -30.33
N ASN A 237 -15.43 13.34 -31.60
CA ASN A 237 -15.61 12.38 -32.69
C ASN A 237 -14.50 11.30 -32.68
N ALA A 238 -13.27 11.68 -32.40
CA ALA A 238 -12.17 10.74 -32.23
C ALA A 238 -12.35 9.89 -30.95
N LEU A 239 -12.85 10.48 -29.87
CA LEU A 239 -13.07 9.82 -28.59
C LEU A 239 -14.11 8.69 -28.69
N PHE A 240 -15.26 8.95 -29.34
CA PHE A 240 -16.32 7.93 -29.55
C PHE A 240 -15.85 6.73 -30.38
N GLN A 241 -14.82 6.88 -31.20
CA GLN A 241 -14.20 5.78 -31.93
C GLN A 241 -13.23 4.95 -31.08
N THR A 242 -12.92 5.38 -29.85
CA THR A 242 -12.01 4.65 -28.97
C THR A 242 -12.77 3.76 -28.01
N HIS A 243 -12.31 2.51 -27.85
CA HIS A 243 -12.83 1.59 -26.82
C HIS A 243 -12.67 2.14 -25.40
N LEU A 244 -11.78 3.12 -25.17
CA LEU A 244 -11.54 3.72 -23.87
C LEU A 244 -12.75 4.48 -23.33
N PHE A 245 -13.51 5.14 -24.20
CA PHE A 245 -14.70 5.90 -23.80
C PHE A 245 -15.87 5.00 -23.40
N GLN A 246 -15.90 3.78 -23.90
CA GLN A 246 -16.95 2.79 -23.59
C GLN A 246 -16.68 2.07 -22.25
N LYS A 247 -15.46 2.19 -21.70
CA LYS A 247 -15.14 1.55 -20.42
C LYS A 247 -15.95 2.12 -19.29
N GLU A 248 -16.40 1.23 -18.42
CA GLU A 248 -17.06 1.58 -17.16
C GLU A 248 -16.06 2.13 -16.14
N ASP A 249 -16.58 2.73 -15.07
CA ASP A 249 -15.79 3.24 -13.94
C ASP A 249 -14.61 4.15 -14.35
N LYS A 250 -14.88 5.03 -15.33
CA LYS A 250 -13.86 5.94 -15.87
C LYS A 250 -13.86 7.29 -15.18
N LEU A 251 -12.67 7.75 -14.87
CA LEU A 251 -12.34 9.14 -14.56
C LEU A 251 -12.01 9.88 -15.85
N VAL A 252 -12.58 11.04 -16.08
CA VAL A 252 -12.24 11.90 -17.22
C VAL A 252 -11.53 13.15 -16.73
N ILE A 253 -10.34 13.42 -17.29
CA ILE A 253 -9.51 14.60 -16.98
C ILE A 253 -9.61 15.55 -18.18
N THR A 254 -10.10 16.77 -17.94
CA THR A 254 -10.24 17.77 -19.00
C THR A 254 -10.21 19.19 -18.42
N SER A 255 -10.04 20.19 -19.28
CA SER A 255 -10.16 21.60 -18.88
C SER A 255 -11.61 22.02 -18.76
N GLY A 256 -11.90 23.00 -17.89
CA GLY A 256 -13.25 23.46 -17.63
C GLY A 256 -13.92 24.21 -18.80
N ASP A 257 -13.17 24.67 -19.78
CA ASP A 257 -13.65 25.26 -21.02
C ASP A 257 -14.04 24.24 -22.09
N ARG A 258 -13.76 22.96 -21.86
CA ARG A 258 -14.14 21.84 -22.75
C ARG A 258 -15.55 21.34 -22.44
N ALA A 259 -16.53 22.21 -22.64
CA ALA A 259 -17.97 21.91 -22.42
C ALA A 259 -18.40 20.63 -23.13
N ASP A 260 -17.95 20.44 -24.35
CA ASP A 260 -18.16 19.27 -25.20
C ASP A 260 -17.74 17.97 -24.50
N MET A 261 -16.50 17.94 -24.00
CA MET A 261 -15.91 16.77 -23.33
C MET A 261 -16.60 16.46 -22.00
N ILE A 262 -16.90 17.51 -21.22
CA ILE A 262 -17.56 17.37 -19.93
C ILE A 262 -18.97 16.78 -20.12
N LEU A 263 -19.73 17.29 -21.08
CA LEU A 263 -21.07 16.76 -21.40
C LEU A 263 -21.02 15.31 -21.85
N ALA A 264 -20.10 14.96 -22.75
CA ALA A 264 -19.92 13.59 -23.19
C ALA A 264 -19.55 12.65 -22.02
N ALA A 265 -18.70 13.10 -21.10
CA ALA A 265 -18.33 12.34 -19.91
C ALA A 265 -19.53 12.11 -18.98
N ILE A 266 -20.39 13.13 -18.78
CA ILE A 266 -21.61 13.02 -17.99
C ILE A 266 -22.56 12.01 -18.64
N GLU A 267 -22.84 12.13 -19.94
CA GLU A 267 -23.74 11.25 -20.69
C GLU A 267 -23.27 9.80 -20.76
N SER A 268 -21.95 9.59 -20.74
CA SER A 268 -21.35 8.25 -20.67
C SER A 268 -21.15 7.72 -19.24
N ASN A 269 -21.79 8.35 -18.25
CA ASN A 269 -21.77 7.97 -16.84
C ASN A 269 -20.36 7.81 -16.25
N ALA A 270 -19.51 8.81 -16.46
CA ALA A 270 -18.20 8.85 -15.81
C ALA A 270 -18.32 8.76 -14.29
N VAL A 271 -17.39 8.09 -13.65
CA VAL A 271 -17.32 8.00 -12.18
C VAL A 271 -16.96 9.33 -11.55
N CYS A 272 -16.11 10.10 -12.22
CA CYS A 272 -15.60 11.37 -11.74
C CYS A 272 -15.05 12.20 -12.91
N LEU A 273 -15.14 13.51 -12.75
CA LEU A 273 -14.48 14.50 -13.62
C LEU A 273 -13.38 15.20 -12.85
N VAL A 274 -12.20 15.31 -13.42
CA VAL A 274 -11.12 16.19 -12.92
C VAL A 274 -11.00 17.38 -13.86
N ILE A 275 -11.33 18.56 -13.33
CA ILE A 275 -11.32 19.82 -14.05
C ILE A 275 -10.01 20.55 -13.77
N THR A 276 -9.21 20.74 -14.80
CA THR A 276 -7.85 21.29 -14.70
C THR A 276 -7.79 22.82 -14.81
N ASN A 277 -6.63 23.41 -14.48
CA ASN A 277 -6.34 24.84 -14.58
C ASN A 277 -7.23 25.78 -13.73
N ASN A 278 -7.95 25.29 -12.73
CA ASN A 278 -8.96 26.09 -11.99
C ASN A 278 -10.00 26.77 -12.90
N ILE A 279 -10.25 26.26 -14.11
CA ILE A 279 -11.24 26.79 -15.03
C ILE A 279 -12.59 26.20 -14.67
N LEU A 280 -13.46 27.00 -14.04
CA LEU A 280 -14.80 26.55 -13.65
C LEU A 280 -15.68 26.41 -14.91
N PRO A 281 -16.32 25.24 -15.13
CA PRO A 281 -17.31 25.08 -16.20
C PRO A 281 -18.52 26.02 -16.03
N SER A 282 -19.27 26.25 -17.09
CA SER A 282 -20.50 27.04 -17.04
C SER A 282 -21.54 26.43 -16.09
N SER A 283 -22.39 27.26 -15.51
CA SER A 283 -23.37 26.86 -14.48
C SER A 283 -24.35 25.76 -14.95
N ASN A 284 -24.74 25.76 -16.23
CA ASN A 284 -25.60 24.72 -16.81
C ASN A 284 -24.89 23.34 -16.87
N ILE A 285 -23.58 23.31 -17.10
CA ILE A 285 -22.78 22.06 -17.08
C ILE A 285 -22.63 21.54 -15.65
N ILE A 286 -22.36 22.46 -14.69
CA ILE A 286 -22.28 22.09 -13.27
C ILE A 286 -23.64 21.55 -12.79
N ALA A 287 -24.76 22.18 -13.17
CA ALA A 287 -26.10 21.71 -12.85
C ALA A 287 -26.35 20.30 -13.40
N LYS A 288 -25.97 20.04 -14.67
CA LYS A 288 -26.11 18.71 -15.28
C LYS A 288 -25.28 17.65 -14.56
N ALA A 289 -24.04 17.95 -14.17
CA ALA A 289 -23.21 17.04 -13.38
C ALA A 289 -23.83 16.76 -11.99
N TYR A 290 -24.40 17.78 -11.36
CA TYR A 290 -25.11 17.64 -10.08
C TYR A 290 -26.34 16.75 -10.20
N GLU A 291 -27.19 16.93 -11.22
CA GLU A 291 -28.36 16.10 -11.50
C GLU A 291 -28.00 14.62 -11.71
N HIS A 292 -26.88 14.35 -12.35
CA HIS A 292 -26.36 12.99 -12.54
C HIS A 292 -25.54 12.46 -11.36
N ASN A 293 -25.41 13.23 -10.27
CA ASN A 293 -24.59 12.88 -9.09
C ASN A 293 -23.14 12.49 -9.44
N ILE A 294 -22.55 13.16 -10.43
CA ILE A 294 -21.16 12.91 -10.84
C ILE A 294 -20.22 13.84 -10.08
N PRO A 295 -19.27 13.32 -9.31
CA PRO A 295 -18.23 14.10 -8.66
C PRO A 295 -17.41 14.89 -9.67
N MET A 296 -17.31 16.21 -9.47
CA MET A 296 -16.47 17.10 -10.25
C MET A 296 -15.40 17.69 -9.32
N LEU A 297 -14.15 17.34 -9.56
CA LEU A 297 -12.98 17.76 -8.79
C LEU A 297 -12.21 18.82 -9.55
N MET A 298 -12.12 20.03 -9.04
CA MET A 298 -11.35 21.10 -9.65
C MET A 298 -9.95 21.18 -9.04
N VAL A 299 -8.93 21.22 -9.91
CA VAL A 299 -7.51 21.28 -9.53
C VAL A 299 -6.78 22.43 -10.22
N PRO A 300 -5.75 23.02 -9.56
CA PRO A 300 -4.98 24.10 -10.16
C PRO A 300 -4.01 23.66 -11.25
N HIS A 301 -3.76 22.37 -11.33
CA HIS A 301 -2.82 21.74 -12.25
C HIS A 301 -3.33 21.74 -13.68
N ASP A 302 -2.42 21.84 -14.65
CA ASP A 302 -2.75 21.51 -16.04
C ASP A 302 -3.02 20.01 -16.23
N THR A 303 -3.48 19.62 -17.41
CA THR A 303 -3.86 18.25 -17.70
C THR A 303 -2.68 17.27 -17.54
N TYR A 304 -1.49 17.64 -18.00
CA TYR A 304 -0.31 16.78 -17.89
C TYR A 304 0.11 16.58 -16.43
N GLN A 305 0.17 17.67 -15.67
CA GLN A 305 0.49 17.64 -14.23
C GLN A 305 -0.55 16.83 -13.44
N ALA A 306 -1.85 16.99 -13.76
CA ALA A 306 -2.91 16.22 -13.11
C ALA A 306 -2.76 14.72 -13.37
N VAL A 307 -2.52 14.31 -14.63
CA VAL A 307 -2.26 12.90 -15.00
C VAL A 307 -1.04 12.36 -14.27
N THR A 308 0.08 13.10 -14.31
CA THR A 308 1.33 12.69 -13.65
C THR A 308 1.13 12.49 -12.15
N LYS A 309 0.42 13.42 -11.50
CA LYS A 309 0.11 13.30 -10.07
C LYS A 309 -0.78 12.09 -9.77
N ILE A 310 -1.82 11.86 -10.57
CA ILE A 310 -2.73 10.71 -10.37
C ILE A 310 -1.98 9.40 -10.55
N ASN A 311 -1.15 9.27 -11.59
CA ASN A 311 -0.35 8.07 -11.82
C ASN A 311 0.72 7.84 -10.72
N GLY A 312 1.16 8.89 -10.05
CA GLY A 312 2.09 8.82 -8.92
C GLY A 312 1.43 8.54 -7.57
N ILE A 313 0.10 8.42 -7.50
CA ILE A 313 -0.58 8.11 -6.23
C ILE A 313 -0.34 6.63 -5.88
N GLU A 314 0.34 6.41 -4.77
CA GLU A 314 0.45 5.07 -4.18
C GLU A 314 -0.94 4.64 -3.66
N PRO A 315 -1.46 3.47 -4.11
CA PRO A 315 -2.79 2.99 -3.69
C PRO A 315 -2.72 2.39 -2.29
N LEU A 316 -2.70 3.25 -1.29
CA LEU A 316 -2.72 2.83 0.11
C LEU A 316 -4.12 2.33 0.49
N LEU A 317 -4.15 1.22 1.24
CA LEU A 317 -5.37 0.72 1.86
C LEU A 317 -5.87 1.72 2.90
N THR A 318 -7.19 1.82 3.02
CA THR A 318 -7.86 2.52 4.12
C THR A 318 -8.74 1.54 4.90
N LYS A 319 -9.15 1.89 6.11
CA LYS A 319 -10.06 1.03 6.90
C LYS A 319 -11.45 0.85 6.26
N GLU A 320 -11.83 1.76 5.38
CA GLU A 320 -13.08 1.73 4.63
C GLU A 320 -13.03 0.80 3.40
N ASP A 321 -11.85 0.35 2.98
CA ASP A 321 -11.65 -0.53 1.81
C ASP A 321 -11.99 -2.00 2.12
N THR A 322 -13.18 -2.27 2.67
CA THR A 322 -13.61 -3.61 3.12
C THR A 322 -13.45 -4.68 2.05
N ALA A 323 -13.88 -4.38 0.81
CA ALA A 323 -13.76 -5.31 -0.31
C ALA A 323 -12.29 -5.68 -0.62
N LYS A 324 -11.36 -4.72 -0.52
CA LYS A 324 -9.93 -5.00 -0.70
C LYS A 324 -9.36 -5.81 0.46
N ILE A 325 -9.82 -5.55 1.68
CA ILE A 325 -9.41 -6.30 2.88
C ILE A 325 -9.88 -7.76 2.76
N ASP A 326 -11.11 -7.99 2.32
CA ASP A 326 -11.65 -9.34 2.10
C ASP A 326 -10.93 -10.06 0.94
N LEU A 327 -10.58 -9.34 -0.12
CA LEU A 327 -9.74 -9.87 -1.21
C LEU A 327 -8.35 -10.29 -0.68
N LEU A 328 -7.71 -9.45 0.13
CA LEU A 328 -6.42 -9.80 0.76
C LEU A 328 -6.53 -11.04 1.64
N GLU A 329 -7.60 -11.17 2.43
CA GLU A 329 -7.84 -12.38 3.22
C GLU A 329 -7.92 -13.63 2.32
N GLY A 330 -8.67 -13.56 1.21
CA GLY A 330 -8.79 -14.64 0.24
C GLY A 330 -7.45 -15.02 -0.39
N LEU A 331 -6.67 -14.02 -0.81
CA LEU A 331 -5.33 -14.23 -1.39
C LEU A 331 -4.38 -14.92 -0.41
N ILE A 332 -4.33 -14.46 0.83
CA ILE A 332 -3.46 -15.07 1.85
C ILE A 332 -3.91 -16.50 2.16
N ARG A 333 -5.21 -16.74 2.29
CA ARG A 333 -5.76 -18.06 2.55
C ARG A 333 -5.39 -19.08 1.46
N THR A 334 -5.36 -18.63 0.22
CA THR A 334 -5.14 -19.49 -0.96
C THR A 334 -3.66 -19.65 -1.31
N HIS A 335 -2.87 -18.57 -1.17
CA HIS A 335 -1.53 -18.50 -1.76
C HIS A 335 -0.39 -18.47 -0.75
N VAL A 336 -0.67 -18.44 0.57
CA VAL A 336 0.36 -18.34 1.60
C VAL A 336 0.23 -19.47 2.61
N ASN A 337 1.34 -20.13 2.91
CA ASN A 337 1.40 -21.17 3.95
C ASN A 337 1.49 -20.52 5.35
N LEU A 338 0.37 -19.94 5.78
CA LEU A 338 0.31 -19.20 7.04
C LEU A 338 0.65 -20.10 8.25
N ARG A 339 0.28 -21.39 8.22
CA ARG A 339 0.59 -22.32 9.31
C ARG A 339 2.09 -22.43 9.53
N GLU A 340 2.85 -22.54 8.47
CA GLU A 340 4.33 -22.63 8.54
C GLU A 340 4.97 -21.31 8.95
N ILE A 341 4.40 -20.16 8.53
CA ILE A 341 4.87 -18.85 8.92
C ILE A 341 4.75 -18.64 10.44
N VAL A 342 3.60 -18.98 11.03
CA VAL A 342 3.30 -18.74 12.46
C VAL A 342 3.60 -19.93 13.38
N SER A 343 4.06 -21.08 12.84
CA SER A 343 4.53 -22.18 13.69
C SER A 343 5.81 -21.80 14.43
N ALA A 344 5.92 -22.28 15.65
CA ALA A 344 7.07 -22.04 16.53
C ALA A 344 8.40 -22.51 15.90
#